data_4ec04c8cad388cb5c6d07cba445d04ac
#
_entry.id   4ec04c8cad388cb5c6d07cba445d04ac
#
_cell.length_a   1.000
_cell.length_b   1.000
_cell.length_c   1.000
_cell.angle_alpha   90.00
_cell.angle_beta   90.00
_cell.angle_gamma   90.00
#
_symmetry.space_group_name_H-M   'P 1'
#
loop_
_entity.id
_entity.type
_entity.pdbx_description
1 polymer ?
#
loop_
_entity_poly.entity_id
_entity_poly.type
_entity_poly.pdbx_seq_one_letter_code
_entity_poly.pdbx_strand_id
1 'polypeptide(L)'
;MRVLVLAVLAAWLGFGFNTASAEVTHPPLEAYGDLPSIRYMALSPDGSIVAFAERREGADYLVTFDFATRQKTYHVKIDDVATRDIWFADEENIVILASETKFVIGFRGEFEYSGAFSFSLKTKKLTFLLRGTDNIYPAQGDLGRIVGDDADPGYIFMPAYVGDRYSHPNYSLLRVNLKTGKGRRFKSGVDNTVDWFVDKDGTVLAREDYNNTTDTYRVYTYVNGKRELIYELETSQLPPGVTGIKADRSALLFSDGSDADDSGNVYELDFSGHLTPASLGGKGGTIERIIKDGNRFVLGVEYSGAVPSYKFYDPDVDAAVSGMVNQFSTASVNLVSWTDDWSKLLYLIYGSDTPGSYVLQDRETGQMMLVADERDNIPPDAVGQMVSVNYKARDGLNIPSILTWPAGVDIETASKLPLVVMPHGGPESYDAGGFDWMAQYFANRGYLVLQPNFRGSSGYGTEHRILGKGEWGGKMQDDITDGVQTLVEQGLADPTRVCIVGASYGGYAALAGGAFTPDLYKCVVAIAPVSDIRPLLVDVKWDNGRKHWALDYWQENIGDLDEEREKLDAISPAR
;
A
#
# COMPACT_ATOMS: atom_id res chain seq x y z
N MET A 1 -19.00 29.88 25.84
CA MET A 1 -17.93 30.92 25.81
C MET A 1 -17.22 30.81 24.47
N ARG A 2 -17.17 31.85 23.71
CA ARG A 2 -16.88 31.88 22.27
C ARG A 2 -15.41 31.52 21.98
N VAL A 3 -15.18 30.52 21.13
CA VAL A 3 -13.88 30.22 20.53
C VAL A 3 -13.69 31.16 19.33
N LEU A 4 -12.53 31.82 19.29
CA LEU A 4 -12.15 32.76 18.25
C LEU A 4 -11.97 32.04 16.91
N VAL A 5 -12.86 32.36 15.96
CA VAL A 5 -12.60 32.18 14.53
C VAL A 5 -11.81 33.43 14.10
N LEU A 6 -10.55 33.26 13.74
CA LEU A 6 -9.77 34.33 13.08
C LEU A 6 -10.20 34.40 11.60
N ALA A 7 -11.24 35.20 11.36
CA ALA A 7 -11.52 35.73 10.03
C ALA A 7 -10.64 36.97 9.82
N VAL A 8 -9.63 36.86 8.97
CA VAL A 8 -8.87 38.04 8.51
C VAL A 8 -9.71 38.74 7.45
N LEU A 9 -10.38 39.81 7.86
CA LEU A 9 -10.95 40.79 6.96
C LEU A 9 -9.80 41.70 6.44
N ALA A 10 -9.40 41.49 5.20
CA ALA A 10 -8.48 42.40 4.51
C ALA A 10 -9.20 43.69 4.19
N ALA A 11 -8.81 44.78 4.86
CA ALA A 11 -9.19 46.14 4.49
C ALA A 11 -8.40 46.58 3.23
N TRP A 12 -9.12 46.84 2.16
CA TRP A 12 -8.59 47.40 0.93
C TRP A 12 -8.09 48.84 1.18
N LEU A 13 -6.78 49.01 1.23
CA LEU A 13 -6.10 50.28 0.94
C LEU A 13 -5.22 50.03 -0.28
N GLY A 14 -5.57 50.72 -1.38
CA GLY A 14 -4.91 50.57 -2.68
C GLY A 14 -3.42 51.00 -2.61
N PHE A 15 -2.59 50.00 -2.47
CA PHE A 15 -1.19 50.03 -2.89
C PHE A 15 -1.07 48.99 -4.01
N GLY A 16 -0.62 49.43 -5.19
CA GLY A 16 -0.24 48.52 -6.26
C GLY A 16 0.85 47.55 -5.77
N PHE A 17 0.45 46.36 -5.34
CA PHE A 17 1.39 45.29 -5.15
C PHE A 17 1.78 44.81 -6.55
N ASN A 18 3.00 45.10 -6.97
CA ASN A 18 3.73 44.23 -7.87
C ASN A 18 3.75 42.87 -7.17
N THR A 19 2.91 41.94 -7.56
CA THR A 19 3.05 40.55 -7.19
C THR A 19 4.30 40.04 -7.90
N ALA A 20 5.49 40.25 -7.30
CA ALA A 20 6.60 39.39 -7.62
C ALA A 20 6.13 37.97 -7.32
N SER A 21 5.95 37.15 -8.34
CA SER A 21 5.80 35.71 -8.20
C SER A 21 6.92 35.27 -7.26
N ALA A 22 6.59 34.72 -6.10
CA ALA A 22 7.59 34.15 -5.23
C ALA A 22 8.35 33.12 -6.08
N GLU A 23 9.67 33.22 -6.09
CA GLU A 23 10.53 32.31 -6.84
C GLU A 23 10.33 30.91 -6.25
N VAL A 24 9.86 29.93 -7.08
CA VAL A 24 9.64 28.56 -6.65
C VAL A 24 10.96 27.94 -6.24
N THR A 25 11.01 27.35 -5.07
CA THR A 25 12.19 26.60 -4.62
C THR A 25 12.35 25.34 -5.47
N HIS A 26 13.58 25.02 -5.89
CA HIS A 26 13.91 23.84 -6.68
C HIS A 26 14.84 22.90 -5.89
N PRO A 27 14.30 22.04 -5.00
CA PRO A 27 15.09 21.03 -4.30
C PRO A 27 15.81 20.10 -5.29
N PRO A 28 17.00 19.56 -4.94
CA PRO A 28 17.70 18.61 -5.81
C PRO A 28 16.91 17.32 -5.98
N LEU A 29 17.29 16.49 -6.99
CA LEU A 29 16.59 15.23 -7.27
C LEU A 29 16.54 14.29 -6.06
N GLU A 30 17.62 14.27 -5.28
CA GLU A 30 17.75 13.45 -4.07
C GLU A 30 16.67 13.76 -3.04
N ALA A 31 16.23 15.02 -2.93
CA ALA A 31 15.16 15.40 -2.02
C ALA A 31 13.81 14.72 -2.35
N TYR A 32 13.56 14.44 -3.62
CA TYR A 32 12.38 13.71 -4.09
C TYR A 32 12.60 12.20 -4.10
N GLY A 33 13.73 11.73 -4.64
CA GLY A 33 14.02 10.32 -4.86
C GLY A 33 14.49 9.54 -3.64
N ASP A 34 15.01 10.21 -2.61
CA ASP A 34 15.38 9.57 -1.35
C ASP A 34 14.13 9.13 -0.57
N LEU A 35 14.32 8.15 0.31
CA LEU A 35 13.27 7.77 1.25
C LEU A 35 12.86 8.96 2.11
N PRO A 36 11.57 9.06 2.50
CA PRO A 36 11.11 10.10 3.41
C PRO A 36 11.94 10.17 4.70
N SER A 37 12.12 11.40 5.22
CA SER A 37 12.87 11.63 6.47
C SER A 37 12.24 10.93 7.66
N ILE A 38 10.90 10.86 7.71
CA ILE A 38 10.13 10.20 8.76
C ILE A 38 9.19 9.18 8.15
N ARG A 39 9.18 7.95 8.72
CA ARG A 39 8.40 6.81 8.22
C ARG A 39 7.88 5.96 9.37
N TYR A 40 6.81 5.20 9.10
CA TYR A 40 6.27 4.17 10.01
C TYR A 40 5.90 4.73 11.39
N MET A 41 5.16 5.83 11.40
CA MET A 41 4.79 6.49 12.65
C MET A 41 3.65 5.75 13.35
N ALA A 42 3.83 5.41 14.63
CA ALA A 42 2.86 4.67 15.44
C ALA A 42 2.68 5.32 16.81
N LEU A 43 1.42 5.42 17.26
CA LEU A 43 1.07 5.86 18.62
C LEU A 43 1.26 4.72 19.62
N SER A 44 1.69 5.06 20.85
CA SER A 44 1.56 4.15 22.00
C SER A 44 0.09 3.88 22.31
N PRO A 45 -0.27 2.73 22.93
CA PRO A 45 -1.65 2.41 23.26
C PRO A 45 -2.38 3.50 24.04
N ASP A 46 -1.70 4.21 24.97
CA ASP A 46 -2.22 5.36 25.73
C ASP A 46 -2.12 6.71 24.99
N GLY A 47 -1.45 6.73 23.83
CA GLY A 47 -1.23 7.95 23.05
C GLY A 47 -0.36 9.01 23.71
N SER A 48 0.46 8.65 24.70
CA SER A 48 1.39 9.58 25.36
C SER A 48 2.63 9.84 24.53
N ILE A 49 3.05 8.87 23.71
CA ILE A 49 4.22 8.96 22.84
C ILE A 49 3.90 8.47 21.43
N VAL A 50 4.75 8.84 20.49
CA VAL A 50 4.76 8.30 19.14
C VAL A 50 6.15 7.75 18.82
N ALA A 51 6.22 6.60 18.16
CA ALA A 51 7.46 5.99 17.67
C ALA A 51 7.51 6.05 16.14
N PHE A 52 8.69 6.20 15.56
CA PHE A 52 8.89 6.27 14.12
C PHE A 52 10.34 5.96 13.73
N ALA A 53 10.55 5.67 12.44
CA ALA A 53 11.87 5.66 11.84
C ALA A 53 12.21 7.06 11.32
N GLU A 54 13.34 7.63 11.77
CA GLU A 54 13.88 8.89 11.25
C GLU A 54 15.19 8.62 10.51
N ARG A 55 15.25 9.08 9.25
CA ARG A 55 16.45 9.01 8.44
C ARG A 55 17.31 10.24 8.68
N ARG A 56 18.53 10.03 9.15
CA ARG A 56 19.48 11.08 9.45
C ARG A 56 20.88 10.69 8.99
N GLU A 57 21.53 11.57 8.21
CA GLU A 57 22.91 11.34 7.71
C GLU A 57 23.08 9.99 7.00
N GLY A 58 22.04 9.57 6.25
CA GLY A 58 22.02 8.32 5.49
C GLY A 58 21.71 7.06 6.29
N ALA A 59 21.43 7.17 7.59
CA ALA A 59 21.08 6.05 8.47
C ALA A 59 19.68 6.21 9.08
N ASP A 60 19.00 5.10 9.34
CA ASP A 60 17.70 5.07 9.99
C ASP A 60 17.85 4.85 11.51
N TYR A 61 17.06 5.58 12.28
CA TYR A 61 17.02 5.48 13.73
C TYR A 61 15.59 5.23 14.21
N LEU A 62 15.43 4.35 15.19
CA LEU A 62 14.20 4.32 15.99
C LEU A 62 14.19 5.55 16.90
N VAL A 63 13.14 6.33 16.78
CA VAL A 63 12.94 7.57 17.53
C VAL A 63 11.59 7.54 18.22
N THR A 64 11.49 8.13 19.41
CA THR A 64 10.21 8.43 20.05
C THR A 64 10.08 9.93 20.31
N PHE A 65 8.84 10.41 20.26
CA PHE A 65 8.49 11.76 20.67
C PHE A 65 7.41 11.68 21.76
N ASP A 66 7.69 12.32 22.89
CA ASP A 66 6.79 12.43 24.04
C ASP A 66 5.99 13.73 23.94
N PHE A 67 4.66 13.61 23.90
CA PHE A 67 3.76 14.76 23.70
C PHE A 67 3.69 15.70 24.89
N ALA A 68 3.86 15.19 26.11
CA ALA A 68 3.79 16.00 27.33
C ALA A 68 5.06 16.85 27.52
N THR A 69 6.22 16.25 27.32
CA THR A 69 7.51 16.92 27.46
C THR A 69 7.99 17.60 26.19
N ARG A 70 7.40 17.25 25.04
CA ARG A 70 7.82 17.64 23.68
C ARG A 70 9.29 17.29 23.40
N GLN A 71 9.74 16.16 23.94
CA GLN A 71 11.11 15.69 23.75
C GLN A 71 11.17 14.55 22.73
N LYS A 72 12.10 14.69 21.79
CA LYS A 72 12.50 13.65 20.85
C LYS A 72 13.65 12.84 21.45
N THR A 73 13.54 11.50 21.45
CA THR A 73 14.59 10.60 21.95
C THR A 73 15.01 9.63 20.86
N TYR A 74 16.30 9.65 20.52
CA TYR A 74 16.91 8.67 19.62
C TYR A 74 17.32 7.45 20.43
N HIS A 75 16.87 6.26 20.02
CA HIS A 75 17.09 5.02 20.77
C HIS A 75 18.18 4.16 20.15
N VAL A 76 17.99 3.71 18.92
CA VAL A 76 18.86 2.74 18.28
C VAL A 76 18.95 3.00 16.79
N LYS A 77 20.13 2.81 16.22
CA LYS A 77 20.39 2.81 14.79
C LYS A 77 19.90 1.48 14.19
N ILE A 78 19.14 1.56 13.11
CA ILE A 78 18.49 0.41 12.42
C ILE A 78 18.80 0.39 10.92
N ASP A 79 20.02 0.80 10.54
CA ASP A 79 20.43 0.99 9.15
C ASP A 79 21.03 -0.25 8.47
N ASP A 80 21.30 -1.31 9.22
CA ASP A 80 21.81 -2.58 8.67
C ASP A 80 20.72 -3.39 7.94
N VAL A 81 19.44 -2.97 8.06
CA VAL A 81 18.27 -3.63 7.50
C VAL A 81 17.27 -2.60 6.97
N ALA A 82 16.48 -2.98 5.98
CA ALA A 82 15.38 -2.12 5.51
C ALA A 82 14.20 -2.21 6.49
N THR A 83 13.92 -1.12 7.23
CA THR A 83 12.71 -1.04 8.07
C THR A 83 11.48 -1.10 7.19
N ARG A 84 10.49 -1.92 7.58
CA ARG A 84 9.25 -2.16 6.85
C ARG A 84 8.02 -1.67 7.59
N ASP A 85 8.05 -1.72 8.93
CA ASP A 85 6.97 -1.22 9.79
C ASP A 85 7.44 -1.03 11.23
N ILE A 86 6.73 -0.21 12.00
CA ILE A 86 6.96 0.04 13.43
C ILE A 86 5.59 0.15 14.10
N TRP A 87 5.39 -0.57 15.22
CA TRP A 87 4.20 -0.42 16.06
C TRP A 87 4.47 -0.78 17.51
N PHE A 88 3.56 -0.45 18.40
CA PHE A 88 3.60 -0.84 19.80
C PHE A 88 2.87 -2.17 20.01
N ALA A 89 3.57 -3.15 20.57
CA ALA A 89 2.94 -4.38 21.05
C ALA A 89 2.31 -4.20 22.45
N ASP A 90 2.88 -3.30 23.24
CA ASP A 90 2.38 -2.83 24.53
C ASP A 90 3.03 -1.49 24.89
N GLU A 91 2.76 -0.93 26.08
CA GLU A 91 3.28 0.37 26.52
C GLU A 91 4.83 0.42 26.66
N GLU A 92 5.48 -0.73 26.80
CA GLU A 92 6.95 -0.81 27.00
C GLU A 92 7.70 -1.32 25.77
N ASN A 93 7.02 -2.00 24.85
CA ASN A 93 7.67 -2.71 23.75
C ASN A 93 7.22 -2.21 22.37
N ILE A 94 8.19 -1.72 21.61
CA ILE A 94 8.02 -1.37 20.19
C ILE A 94 8.50 -2.53 19.35
N VAL A 95 7.72 -2.96 18.38
CA VAL A 95 8.10 -3.96 17.39
C VAL A 95 8.51 -3.26 16.10
N ILE A 96 9.61 -3.72 15.53
CA ILE A 96 10.17 -3.26 14.26
C ILE A 96 10.17 -4.44 13.31
N LEU A 97 9.45 -4.33 12.22
CA LEU A 97 9.56 -5.26 11.10
C LEU A 97 10.64 -4.77 10.14
N ALA A 98 11.53 -5.66 9.76
CA ALA A 98 12.62 -5.32 8.87
C ALA A 98 12.94 -6.45 7.89
N SER A 99 13.61 -6.12 6.79
CA SER A 99 14.08 -7.10 5.81
C SER A 99 15.50 -6.79 5.35
N GLU A 100 16.17 -7.83 4.84
CA GLU A 100 17.46 -7.73 4.18
C GLU A 100 17.50 -8.67 2.98
N THR A 101 18.19 -8.27 1.91
CA THR A 101 18.44 -9.13 0.75
C THR A 101 19.78 -9.82 0.91
N LYS A 102 19.80 -11.16 0.84
CA LYS A 102 21.04 -11.94 0.99
C LYS A 102 21.05 -13.26 0.23
N PHE A 103 22.25 -13.74 -0.03
CA PHE A 103 22.46 -15.09 -0.56
C PHE A 103 22.14 -16.16 0.47
N VAL A 104 21.45 -17.21 0.02
CA VAL A 104 21.19 -18.41 0.83
C VAL A 104 22.04 -19.56 0.29
N ILE A 105 22.82 -20.18 1.16
CA ILE A 105 23.64 -21.33 0.81
C ILE A 105 22.76 -22.48 0.29
N GLY A 106 23.01 -22.91 -0.94
CA GLY A 106 22.25 -23.99 -1.58
C GLY A 106 21.12 -23.53 -2.50
N PHE A 107 20.87 -22.21 -2.60
CA PHE A 107 19.92 -21.62 -3.53
C PHE A 107 20.64 -20.68 -4.51
N ARG A 108 20.10 -20.54 -5.73
CA ARG A 108 20.62 -19.58 -6.69
C ARG A 108 19.94 -18.23 -6.51
N GLY A 109 20.74 -17.16 -6.43
CA GLY A 109 20.25 -15.78 -6.34
C GLY A 109 20.23 -15.23 -4.92
N GLU A 110 19.83 -13.98 -4.84
CA GLU A 110 19.59 -13.27 -3.59
C GLU A 110 18.10 -13.31 -3.27
N PHE A 111 17.79 -13.47 -1.99
CA PHE A 111 16.42 -13.53 -1.49
C PHE A 111 16.21 -12.48 -0.42
N GLU A 112 15.03 -11.88 -0.39
CA GLU A 112 14.63 -10.99 0.69
C GLU A 112 14.21 -11.83 1.90
N TYR A 113 14.81 -11.52 3.04
CA TYR A 113 14.52 -12.13 4.33
C TYR A 113 13.87 -11.11 5.23
N SER A 114 12.69 -11.38 5.74
CA SER A 114 12.06 -10.58 6.76
C SER A 114 12.37 -11.10 8.16
N GLY A 115 12.35 -10.19 9.13
CA GLY A 115 12.51 -10.49 10.55
C GLY A 115 11.86 -9.41 11.40
N ALA A 116 11.54 -9.75 12.64
CA ALA A 116 10.99 -8.80 13.58
C ALA A 116 11.94 -8.61 14.78
N PHE A 117 11.98 -7.39 15.28
CA PHE A 117 12.73 -7.01 16.47
C PHE A 117 11.79 -6.41 17.50
N SER A 118 12.02 -6.66 18.76
CA SER A 118 11.39 -5.94 19.86
C SER A 118 12.40 -4.98 20.49
N PHE A 119 12.00 -3.72 20.66
CA PHE A 119 12.75 -2.73 21.42
C PHE A 119 12.02 -2.38 22.70
N SER A 120 12.65 -2.62 23.86
CA SER A 120 12.08 -2.27 25.16
C SER A 120 12.43 -0.84 25.54
N LEU A 121 11.42 0.02 25.70
CA LEU A 121 11.59 1.41 26.15
C LEU A 121 12.20 1.48 27.57
N LYS A 122 11.95 0.50 28.40
CA LYS A 122 12.44 0.41 29.78
C LYS A 122 13.91 0.02 29.86
N THR A 123 14.29 -1.04 29.15
CA THR A 123 15.66 -1.58 29.24
C THR A 123 16.58 -1.06 28.14
N LYS A 124 16.04 -0.34 27.16
CA LYS A 124 16.73 0.16 25.96
C LYS A 124 17.42 -0.94 25.16
N LYS A 125 16.87 -2.16 25.20
CA LYS A 125 17.44 -3.33 24.54
C LYS A 125 16.65 -3.66 23.28
N LEU A 126 17.36 -3.85 22.17
CA LEU A 126 16.86 -4.44 20.93
C LEU A 126 17.02 -5.96 20.98
N THR A 127 15.97 -6.71 20.66
CA THR A 127 15.95 -8.17 20.69
C THR A 127 15.40 -8.70 19.37
N PHE A 128 16.17 -9.52 18.66
CA PHE A 128 15.70 -10.19 17.44
C PHE A 128 14.76 -11.35 17.82
N LEU A 129 13.54 -11.30 17.28
CA LEU A 129 12.50 -12.28 17.57
C LEU A 129 12.76 -13.59 16.83
N LEU A 130 12.36 -14.71 17.41
CA LEU A 130 12.55 -16.07 16.95
C LEU A 130 14.03 -16.53 16.83
N ARG A 131 15.00 -15.62 16.95
CA ARG A 131 16.42 -16.00 16.93
C ARG A 131 16.78 -16.84 18.15
N GLY A 132 17.35 -18.02 17.89
CA GLY A 132 17.69 -18.98 18.95
C GLY A 132 16.49 -19.73 19.52
N THR A 133 15.35 -19.73 18.82
CA THR A 133 14.24 -20.63 19.06
C THR A 133 14.56 -22.01 18.49
N ASP A 134 14.33 -23.06 19.27
CA ASP A 134 14.64 -24.43 18.88
C ASP A 134 13.76 -24.88 17.69
N ASN A 135 14.39 -25.64 16.78
CA ASN A 135 13.74 -26.25 15.62
C ASN A 135 13.09 -25.28 14.62
N ILE A 136 13.43 -23.99 14.62
CA ILE A 136 13.08 -23.10 13.52
C ILE A 136 13.76 -23.61 12.25
N TYR A 137 12.97 -23.80 11.19
CA TYR A 137 13.51 -24.28 9.92
C TYR A 137 14.42 -23.20 9.30
N PRO A 138 15.70 -23.54 8.99
CA PRO A 138 16.72 -22.52 8.68
C PRO A 138 16.56 -21.87 7.30
N ALA A 139 15.79 -22.47 6.39
CA ALA A 139 15.65 -21.99 5.01
C ALA A 139 14.32 -21.24 4.76
N GLN A 140 13.74 -20.62 5.78
CA GLN A 140 12.56 -19.77 5.62
C GLN A 140 12.95 -18.28 5.56
N GLY A 141 12.32 -17.55 4.67
CA GLY A 141 12.59 -16.14 4.42
C GLY A 141 11.68 -15.17 5.19
N ASP A 142 10.58 -15.66 5.77
CA ASP A 142 9.58 -14.82 6.42
C ASP A 142 9.44 -15.13 7.91
N LEU A 143 10.34 -14.54 8.71
CA LEU A 143 10.31 -14.58 10.17
C LEU A 143 9.78 -13.29 10.81
N GLY A 144 9.28 -12.37 9.97
CA GLY A 144 8.72 -11.10 10.41
C GLY A 144 7.22 -11.13 10.67
N ARG A 145 6.51 -12.18 10.25
CA ARG A 145 5.05 -12.23 10.34
C ARG A 145 4.56 -12.31 11.78
N ILE A 146 3.68 -11.39 12.16
CA ILE A 146 3.00 -11.37 13.45
C ILE A 146 1.50 -11.48 13.17
N VAL A 147 0.82 -12.33 13.95
CA VAL A 147 -0.61 -12.64 13.74
C VAL A 147 -1.47 -12.32 14.94
N GLY A 148 -0.88 -11.81 16.03
CA GLY A 148 -1.63 -11.33 17.18
C GLY A 148 -0.74 -10.97 18.37
N ASP A 149 -1.28 -10.10 19.20
CA ASP A 149 -0.78 -9.77 20.52
C ASP A 149 -1.36 -10.74 21.55
N ASP A 150 -0.61 -10.99 22.63
CA ASP A 150 -1.06 -11.83 23.75
C ASP A 150 -1.62 -10.93 24.87
N ALA A 151 -2.63 -11.41 25.59
CA ALA A 151 -3.16 -10.72 26.76
C ALA A 151 -2.12 -10.58 27.90
N ASP A 152 -1.09 -11.44 27.91
CA ASP A 152 0.04 -11.35 28.82
C ASP A 152 1.08 -10.40 28.22
N PRO A 153 1.26 -9.17 28.75
CA PRO A 153 2.18 -8.19 28.18
C PRO A 153 3.59 -8.76 28.00
N GLY A 154 4.24 -8.37 26.92
CA GLY A 154 5.58 -8.86 26.57
C GLY A 154 5.58 -10.18 25.79
N TYR A 155 4.43 -10.64 25.29
CA TYR A 155 4.33 -11.76 24.36
C TYR A 155 3.49 -11.41 23.13
N ILE A 156 3.82 -12.06 22.00
CA ILE A 156 3.07 -11.97 20.73
C ILE A 156 2.98 -13.35 20.09
N PHE A 157 2.10 -13.47 19.10
CA PHE A 157 1.96 -14.69 18.30
C PHE A 157 2.60 -14.53 16.93
N MET A 158 3.54 -15.41 16.60
CA MET A 158 4.24 -15.44 15.31
C MET A 158 4.19 -16.84 14.72
N PRO A 159 3.78 -17.01 13.46
CA PRO A 159 3.91 -18.28 12.78
C PRO A 159 5.33 -18.45 12.22
N ALA A 160 5.79 -19.69 12.16
CA ALA A 160 7.04 -20.05 11.50
C ALA A 160 7.03 -21.53 11.10
N TYR A 161 7.86 -21.88 10.11
CA TYR A 161 8.13 -23.27 9.80
C TYR A 161 9.02 -23.88 10.89
N VAL A 162 8.51 -24.92 11.53
CA VAL A 162 9.16 -25.66 12.62
C VAL A 162 9.40 -27.10 12.20
N GLY A 163 10.66 -27.53 12.25
CA GLY A 163 11.09 -28.88 11.85
C GLY A 163 12.59 -28.92 11.69
N ASP A 164 13.14 -30.12 11.54
CA ASP A 164 14.56 -30.28 11.21
C ASP A 164 14.78 -30.17 9.69
N ARG A 165 16.06 -30.03 9.28
CA ARG A 165 16.45 -29.89 7.87
C ARG A 165 16.14 -31.12 7.00
N TYR A 166 15.75 -32.24 7.59
CA TYR A 166 15.53 -33.52 6.93
C TYR A 166 14.07 -33.92 6.88
N SER A 167 13.17 -33.17 7.53
CA SER A 167 11.73 -33.37 7.52
C SER A 167 11.01 -32.24 6.84
N HIS A 168 9.79 -32.49 6.33
CA HIS A 168 8.92 -31.40 5.88
C HIS A 168 8.52 -30.56 7.10
N PRO A 169 8.91 -29.26 7.14
CA PRO A 169 8.57 -28.42 8.28
C PRO A 169 7.08 -28.07 8.25
N ASN A 170 6.49 -27.97 9.45
CA ASN A 170 5.10 -27.53 9.60
C ASN A 170 5.06 -26.05 9.93
N TYR A 171 4.17 -25.29 9.26
CA TYR A 171 3.95 -23.88 9.57
C TYR A 171 3.14 -23.76 10.87
N SER A 172 3.83 -23.62 11.97
CA SER A 172 3.28 -23.69 13.32
C SER A 172 3.17 -22.30 13.95
N LEU A 173 2.17 -22.11 14.82
CA LEU A 173 2.01 -20.91 15.61
C LEU A 173 2.89 -20.98 16.85
N LEU A 174 3.69 -19.94 17.10
CA LEU A 174 4.55 -19.79 18.27
C LEU A 174 4.09 -18.62 19.12
N ARG A 175 4.18 -18.77 20.44
CA ARG A 175 4.10 -17.67 21.41
C ARG A 175 5.51 -17.18 21.69
N VAL A 176 5.78 -15.92 21.41
CA VAL A 176 7.13 -15.34 21.40
C VAL A 176 7.27 -14.31 22.51
N ASN A 177 8.31 -14.47 23.33
CA ASN A 177 8.61 -13.52 24.40
C ASN A 177 9.43 -12.34 23.86
N LEU A 178 8.93 -11.12 23.96
CA LEU A 178 9.53 -9.90 23.43
C LEU A 178 10.89 -9.58 24.06
N LYS A 179 11.08 -9.92 25.34
CA LYS A 179 12.33 -9.63 26.07
C LYS A 179 13.47 -10.57 25.66
N THR A 180 13.17 -11.83 25.38
CA THR A 180 14.18 -12.86 25.08
C THR A 180 14.28 -13.20 23.60
N GLY A 181 13.27 -12.85 22.83
CA GLY A 181 13.12 -13.23 21.42
C GLY A 181 12.79 -14.71 21.20
N LYS A 182 12.67 -15.51 22.26
CA LYS A 182 12.42 -16.95 22.14
C LYS A 182 10.95 -17.26 21.94
N GLY A 183 10.67 -18.06 20.92
CA GLY A 183 9.36 -18.62 20.64
C GLY A 183 9.19 -20.01 21.31
N ARG A 184 7.99 -20.27 21.80
CA ARG A 184 7.54 -21.60 22.20
C ARG A 184 6.39 -22.00 21.30
N ARG A 185 6.45 -23.20 20.70
CA ARG A 185 5.37 -23.71 19.87
C ARG A 185 4.07 -23.72 20.66
N PHE A 186 3.09 -22.99 20.18
CA PHE A 186 1.77 -22.83 20.77
C PHE A 186 0.76 -23.79 20.13
N LYS A 187 0.74 -23.84 18.79
CA LYS A 187 -0.11 -24.76 18.01
C LYS A 187 0.67 -25.32 16.82
N SER A 188 0.53 -26.61 16.57
CA SER A 188 1.14 -27.24 15.39
C SER A 188 0.22 -27.06 14.18
N GLY A 189 0.81 -26.63 13.07
CA GLY A 189 0.19 -26.69 11.75
C GLY A 189 0.54 -27.96 10.99
N VAL A 190 0.41 -27.88 9.69
CA VAL A 190 0.87 -28.87 8.71
C VAL A 190 1.78 -28.18 7.69
N ASP A 191 2.35 -28.94 6.77
CA ASP A 191 3.18 -28.40 5.68
C ASP A 191 2.45 -27.41 4.77
N ASN A 192 1.16 -27.66 4.55
CA ASN A 192 0.28 -26.80 3.71
C ASN A 192 -0.39 -25.65 4.47
N THR A 193 -0.12 -25.47 5.75
CA THR A 193 -0.66 -24.33 6.52
C THR A 193 -0.06 -23.03 6.01
N VAL A 194 -0.90 -22.04 5.73
CA VAL A 194 -0.50 -20.72 5.19
C VAL A 194 -0.79 -19.60 6.16
N ASP A 195 -1.80 -19.75 7.06
CA ASP A 195 -2.11 -18.70 8.04
C ASP A 195 -2.81 -19.19 9.32
N TRP A 196 -2.77 -18.33 10.36
CA TRP A 196 -3.37 -18.53 11.66
C TRP A 196 -4.11 -17.28 12.13
N PHE A 197 -5.23 -17.47 12.80
CA PHE A 197 -6.02 -16.42 13.43
C PHE A 197 -6.18 -16.74 14.91
N VAL A 198 -5.73 -15.80 15.75
CA VAL A 198 -5.64 -16.00 17.20
C VAL A 198 -6.18 -14.79 17.94
N ASP A 199 -6.95 -15.03 19.00
CA ASP A 199 -7.43 -13.98 19.91
C ASP A 199 -6.35 -13.63 20.97
N LYS A 200 -6.47 -12.47 21.60
CA LYS A 200 -5.57 -12.00 22.67
C LYS A 200 -5.42 -13.01 23.82
N ASP A 201 -6.47 -13.76 24.16
CA ASP A 201 -6.43 -14.81 25.18
C ASP A 201 -5.72 -16.10 24.74
N GLY A 202 -5.20 -16.12 23.52
CA GLY A 202 -4.55 -17.29 22.93
C GLY A 202 -5.53 -18.31 22.32
N THR A 203 -6.83 -18.02 22.26
CA THR A 203 -7.77 -18.88 21.55
C THR A 203 -7.47 -18.85 20.05
N VAL A 204 -7.10 -20.00 19.48
CA VAL A 204 -6.99 -20.13 18.02
C VAL A 204 -8.40 -20.19 17.44
N LEU A 205 -8.73 -19.21 16.60
CA LEU A 205 -10.05 -19.07 15.99
C LEU A 205 -10.12 -19.80 14.66
N ALA A 206 -9.09 -19.64 13.81
CA ALA A 206 -9.04 -20.27 12.50
C ALA A 206 -7.61 -20.60 12.05
N ARG A 207 -7.52 -21.47 11.05
CA ARG A 207 -6.32 -21.80 10.30
C ARG A 207 -6.65 -21.97 8.83
N GLU A 208 -5.79 -21.44 7.97
CA GLU A 208 -5.84 -21.64 6.53
C GLU A 208 -4.78 -22.64 6.08
N ASP A 209 -5.17 -23.55 5.19
CA ASP A 209 -4.28 -24.49 4.52
C ASP A 209 -4.48 -24.36 3.00
N TYR A 210 -3.39 -24.36 2.22
CA TYR A 210 -3.42 -24.41 0.77
C TYR A 210 -2.44 -25.45 0.23
N ASN A 211 -2.96 -26.39 -0.54
CA ASN A 211 -2.17 -27.41 -1.22
C ASN A 211 -2.07 -27.08 -2.71
N ASN A 212 -0.94 -26.51 -3.11
CA ASN A 212 -0.68 -26.14 -4.50
C ASN A 212 -0.39 -27.32 -5.45
N THR A 213 -0.36 -28.57 -4.94
CA THR A 213 -0.28 -29.77 -5.79
C THR A 213 -1.66 -30.24 -6.23
N THR A 214 -2.66 -30.06 -5.39
CA THR A 214 -4.06 -30.42 -5.65
C THR A 214 -4.95 -29.19 -5.83
N ASP A 215 -4.37 -27.98 -5.82
CA ASP A 215 -5.06 -26.69 -5.92
C ASP A 215 -6.22 -26.55 -4.93
N THR A 216 -6.04 -27.13 -3.71
CA THR A 216 -7.09 -27.20 -2.71
C THR A 216 -6.83 -26.25 -1.56
N TYR A 217 -7.73 -25.28 -1.37
CA TYR A 217 -7.77 -24.34 -0.27
C TYR A 217 -8.75 -24.79 0.80
N ARG A 218 -8.39 -24.66 2.09
CA ARG A 218 -9.21 -25.06 3.25
C ARG A 218 -9.13 -24.06 4.38
N VAL A 219 -10.29 -23.79 5.00
CA VAL A 219 -10.38 -23.05 6.26
C VAL A 219 -10.90 -23.97 7.36
N TYR A 220 -10.16 -24.02 8.46
CA TYR A 220 -10.53 -24.74 9.66
C TYR A 220 -10.83 -23.77 10.79
N THR A 221 -11.90 -24.02 11.55
CA THR A 221 -12.17 -23.37 12.83
C THR A 221 -11.72 -24.19 14.02
N TYR A 222 -11.50 -23.50 15.17
CA TYR A 222 -11.21 -24.09 16.46
C TYR A 222 -12.14 -23.57 17.57
N VAL A 223 -13.15 -22.77 17.23
CA VAL A 223 -14.04 -22.09 18.18
C VAL A 223 -14.68 -23.06 19.19
N ASN A 224 -14.98 -24.28 18.78
CA ASN A 224 -15.55 -25.33 19.66
C ASN A 224 -14.46 -26.17 20.36
N GLY A 225 -13.20 -25.71 20.40
CA GLY A 225 -12.06 -26.43 20.98
C GLY A 225 -11.56 -27.62 20.15
N LYS A 226 -12.22 -27.96 19.03
CA LYS A 226 -11.81 -28.98 18.07
C LYS A 226 -11.61 -28.35 16.70
N ARG A 227 -10.74 -28.98 15.89
CA ARG A 227 -10.56 -28.58 14.50
C ARG A 227 -11.74 -29.07 13.69
N GLU A 228 -12.45 -28.16 13.06
CA GLU A 228 -13.59 -28.41 12.18
C GLU A 228 -13.32 -27.73 10.82
N LEU A 229 -13.52 -28.44 9.71
CA LEU A 229 -13.44 -27.88 8.36
C LEU A 229 -14.74 -27.09 8.10
N ILE A 230 -14.60 -25.79 7.78
CA ILE A 230 -15.75 -24.91 7.51
C ILE A 230 -15.82 -24.45 6.05
N TYR A 231 -14.68 -24.51 5.32
CA TYR A 231 -14.67 -24.14 3.91
C TYR A 231 -13.62 -24.95 3.16
N GLU A 232 -13.96 -25.38 1.94
CA GLU A 232 -13.06 -26.06 1.01
C GLU A 232 -13.37 -25.64 -0.42
N LEU A 233 -12.32 -25.32 -1.19
CA LEU A 233 -12.42 -24.96 -2.60
C LEU A 233 -11.25 -25.58 -3.37
N GLU A 234 -11.53 -26.19 -4.52
CA GLU A 234 -10.53 -26.51 -5.53
C GLU A 234 -10.51 -25.39 -6.57
N THR A 235 -9.35 -24.77 -6.79
CA THR A 235 -9.20 -23.65 -7.72
C THR A 235 -7.83 -23.63 -8.34
N SER A 236 -7.77 -23.52 -9.67
CA SER A 236 -6.54 -23.24 -10.43
C SER A 236 -6.27 -21.73 -10.56
N GLN A 237 -7.17 -20.91 -10.02
CA GLN A 237 -7.03 -19.45 -9.94
C GLN A 237 -6.30 -19.04 -8.65
N LEU A 238 -6.08 -17.74 -8.46
CA LEU A 238 -5.57 -17.21 -7.21
C LEU A 238 -6.41 -17.75 -6.04
N PRO A 239 -5.80 -18.46 -5.08
CA PRO A 239 -6.58 -18.98 -3.96
C PRO A 239 -7.22 -17.86 -3.16
N PRO A 240 -8.44 -18.07 -2.65
CA PRO A 240 -9.07 -17.13 -1.73
C PRO A 240 -8.27 -17.00 -0.43
N GLY A 241 -8.66 -16.09 0.45
CA GLY A 241 -7.98 -15.92 1.73
C GLY A 241 -8.85 -15.27 2.80
N VAL A 242 -8.60 -15.63 4.05
CA VAL A 242 -9.16 -14.93 5.20
C VAL A 242 -8.38 -13.66 5.43
N THR A 243 -9.05 -12.53 5.39
CA THR A 243 -8.44 -11.21 5.53
C THR A 243 -8.50 -10.67 6.95
N GLY A 244 -9.39 -11.19 7.80
CA GLY A 244 -9.52 -10.78 9.19
C GLY A 244 -10.67 -11.51 9.91
N ILE A 245 -10.94 -11.08 11.14
CA ILE A 245 -11.98 -11.61 12.00
C ILE A 245 -12.99 -10.49 12.26
N LYS A 246 -14.28 -10.75 12.17
CA LYS A 246 -15.28 -9.77 12.54
C LYS A 246 -15.18 -9.41 14.03
N ALA A 247 -15.31 -8.14 14.39
CA ALA A 247 -15.09 -7.65 15.75
C ALA A 247 -15.96 -8.36 16.81
N ASP A 248 -17.19 -8.78 16.45
CA ASP A 248 -18.09 -9.54 17.31
C ASP A 248 -17.77 -11.05 17.38
N ARG A 249 -16.73 -11.51 16.73
CA ARG A 249 -16.29 -12.91 16.62
C ARG A 249 -17.31 -13.86 15.99
N SER A 250 -18.26 -13.33 15.23
CA SER A 250 -19.30 -14.15 14.57
C SER A 250 -18.86 -14.81 13.27
N ALA A 251 -17.87 -14.21 12.59
CA ALA A 251 -17.40 -14.66 11.28
C ALA A 251 -15.96 -14.25 11.00
N LEU A 252 -15.37 -14.90 9.98
CA LEU A 252 -14.13 -14.49 9.33
C LEU A 252 -14.49 -13.58 8.15
N LEU A 253 -13.74 -12.52 7.90
CA LEU A 253 -13.80 -11.81 6.62
C LEU A 253 -12.96 -12.58 5.61
N PHE A 254 -13.58 -12.92 4.50
CA PHE A 254 -13.06 -13.81 3.50
C PHE A 254 -13.12 -13.15 2.13
N SER A 255 -12.03 -13.20 1.37
CA SER A 255 -12.00 -12.80 -0.03
C SER A 255 -11.93 -14.05 -0.89
N ASP A 256 -12.86 -14.23 -1.84
CA ASP A 256 -12.89 -15.40 -2.69
C ASP A 256 -11.95 -15.33 -3.91
N GLY A 257 -11.26 -14.19 -4.07
CA GLY A 257 -10.32 -13.99 -5.18
C GLY A 257 -11.00 -13.90 -6.56
N SER A 258 -12.34 -13.95 -6.60
CA SER A 258 -13.08 -13.89 -7.87
C SER A 258 -13.24 -12.46 -8.39
N ASP A 259 -13.47 -12.32 -9.70
CA ASP A 259 -13.76 -11.06 -10.37
C ASP A 259 -15.26 -10.66 -10.33
N ALA A 260 -16.06 -11.33 -9.50
CA ALA A 260 -17.50 -11.45 -9.73
C ALA A 260 -18.33 -10.21 -9.43
N ASP A 261 -17.88 -9.26 -8.59
CA ASP A 261 -18.62 -8.01 -8.34
C ASP A 261 -17.76 -6.86 -7.80
N ASP A 262 -18.34 -5.65 -7.79
CA ASP A 262 -17.71 -4.41 -7.32
C ASP A 262 -17.58 -4.30 -5.79
N SER A 263 -18.08 -5.27 -5.02
CA SER A 263 -18.02 -5.26 -3.56
C SER A 263 -16.63 -5.57 -3.00
N GLY A 264 -15.65 -5.78 -3.90
CA GLY A 264 -14.30 -6.21 -3.53
C GLY A 264 -14.24 -7.67 -3.14
N ASN A 265 -15.27 -8.46 -3.45
CA ASN A 265 -15.35 -9.91 -3.21
C ASN A 265 -15.05 -10.28 -1.75
N VAL A 266 -15.53 -9.46 -0.82
CA VAL A 266 -15.38 -9.70 0.62
C VAL A 266 -16.68 -10.24 1.19
N TYR A 267 -16.57 -11.39 1.80
CA TYR A 267 -17.68 -12.13 2.42
C TYR A 267 -17.44 -12.30 3.91
N GLU A 268 -18.50 -12.53 4.66
CA GLU A 268 -18.46 -13.05 6.02
C GLU A 268 -18.63 -14.57 5.94
N LEU A 269 -17.59 -15.32 6.31
CA LEU A 269 -17.61 -16.78 6.47
C LEU A 269 -17.86 -17.07 7.94
N ASP A 270 -19.07 -17.52 8.28
CA ASP A 270 -19.37 -17.89 9.65
C ASP A 270 -18.73 -19.23 10.05
N PHE A 271 -18.68 -19.54 11.34
CA PHE A 271 -18.03 -20.76 11.83
C PHE A 271 -18.85 -22.04 11.59
N SER A 272 -20.00 -21.96 10.89
CA SER A 272 -20.74 -23.09 10.35
C SER A 272 -20.49 -23.33 8.86
N GLY A 273 -19.71 -22.45 8.21
CA GLY A 273 -19.35 -22.55 6.79
C GLY A 273 -20.27 -21.79 5.83
N HIS A 274 -21.12 -20.89 6.34
CA HIS A 274 -22.00 -20.05 5.53
C HIS A 274 -21.25 -18.79 5.08
N LEU A 275 -21.32 -18.51 3.77
CA LEU A 275 -20.83 -17.26 3.18
C LEU A 275 -21.98 -16.28 2.97
N THR A 276 -21.80 -15.04 3.46
CA THR A 276 -22.70 -13.93 3.20
C THR A 276 -21.89 -12.70 2.77
N PRO A 277 -22.39 -11.82 1.88
CA PRO A 277 -21.69 -10.59 1.52
C PRO A 277 -21.37 -9.76 2.77
N ALA A 278 -20.13 -9.25 2.86
CA ALA A 278 -19.71 -8.44 4.00
C ALA A 278 -20.46 -7.11 4.05
N SER A 279 -20.87 -6.70 5.24
CA SER A 279 -21.66 -5.47 5.44
C SER A 279 -20.90 -4.18 5.13
N LEU A 280 -19.57 -4.22 5.11
CA LEU A 280 -18.69 -3.10 4.72
C LEU A 280 -18.39 -3.08 3.22
N GLY A 281 -18.86 -4.08 2.45
CA GLY A 281 -18.67 -4.13 1.01
C GLY A 281 -19.67 -3.27 0.24
N GLY A 282 -19.32 -2.84 -0.97
CA GLY A 282 -20.25 -2.45 -2.03
C GLY A 282 -20.87 -1.06 -2.00
N LYS A 283 -20.65 -0.21 -1.02
CA LYS A 283 -21.27 1.13 -0.96
C LYS A 283 -20.32 2.31 -1.12
N GLY A 284 -19.01 2.09 -1.02
CA GLY A 284 -18.00 3.16 -1.05
C GLY A 284 -16.99 3.07 -2.19
N GLY A 285 -17.02 2.00 -2.97
CA GLY A 285 -16.01 1.69 -3.98
C GLY A 285 -15.33 0.35 -3.71
N THR A 286 -14.23 0.08 -4.38
CA THR A 286 -13.41 -1.10 -4.14
C THR A 286 -12.70 -0.98 -2.79
N ILE A 287 -12.71 -2.05 -1.98
CA ILE A 287 -11.96 -2.08 -0.73
C ILE A 287 -10.46 -2.15 -1.04
N GLU A 288 -9.75 -1.11 -0.64
CA GLU A 288 -8.29 -1.01 -0.79
C GLU A 288 -7.56 -1.66 0.38
N ARG A 289 -8.03 -1.37 1.58
CA ARG A 289 -7.40 -1.85 2.81
C ARG A 289 -8.43 -2.19 3.87
N ILE A 290 -8.26 -3.35 4.51
CA ILE A 290 -9.03 -3.73 5.69
C ILE A 290 -8.29 -3.23 6.94
N ILE A 291 -8.92 -2.35 7.70
CA ILE A 291 -8.38 -1.78 8.93
C ILE A 291 -8.63 -2.76 10.08
N LYS A 292 -7.55 -3.19 10.73
CA LYS A 292 -7.56 -4.25 11.74
C LYS A 292 -6.75 -3.84 12.97
N ASP A 293 -7.09 -4.40 14.13
CA ASP A 293 -6.23 -4.36 15.31
C ASP A 293 -5.06 -5.37 15.20
N GLY A 294 -4.22 -5.42 16.24
CA GLY A 294 -3.06 -6.31 16.31
C GLY A 294 -3.42 -7.81 16.22
N ASN A 295 -4.62 -8.21 16.61
CA ASN A 295 -5.15 -9.57 16.52
C ASN A 295 -5.99 -9.82 15.27
N ARG A 296 -5.97 -8.87 14.32
CA ARG A 296 -6.64 -8.96 13.02
C ARG A 296 -8.17 -8.91 13.10
N PHE A 297 -8.71 -8.37 14.20
CA PHE A 297 -10.12 -8.02 14.25
C PHE A 297 -10.39 -6.81 13.38
N VAL A 298 -11.36 -6.94 12.48
CA VAL A 298 -11.68 -5.90 11.51
C VAL A 298 -12.46 -4.80 12.17
N LEU A 299 -11.95 -3.59 12.08
CA LEU A 299 -12.51 -2.37 12.66
C LEU A 299 -13.27 -1.56 11.59
N GLY A 300 -12.78 -1.61 10.36
CA GLY A 300 -13.32 -0.89 9.22
C GLY A 300 -12.59 -1.21 7.93
N VAL A 301 -12.89 -0.43 6.90
CA VAL A 301 -12.25 -0.51 5.58
C VAL A 301 -11.89 0.87 5.08
N GLU A 302 -10.87 0.90 4.25
CA GLU A 302 -10.51 2.02 3.39
C GLU A 302 -10.88 1.65 1.96
N TYR A 303 -11.57 2.55 1.27
CA TYR A 303 -11.92 2.38 -0.13
C TYR A 303 -10.92 3.11 -1.02
N SER A 304 -10.63 2.51 -2.17
CA SER A 304 -9.83 3.09 -3.22
C SER A 304 -10.53 4.29 -3.88
N GLY A 305 -9.77 5.03 -4.67
CA GLY A 305 -10.24 6.17 -5.44
C GLY A 305 -9.17 7.25 -5.55
N ALA A 306 -9.53 8.38 -6.14
CA ALA A 306 -8.61 9.51 -6.25
C ALA A 306 -8.11 10.02 -4.89
N VAL A 307 -8.95 9.93 -3.86
CA VAL A 307 -8.58 10.15 -2.45
C VAL A 307 -9.19 9.02 -1.62
N PRO A 308 -8.53 8.58 -0.54
CA PRO A 308 -9.05 7.52 0.31
C PRO A 308 -10.34 7.95 1.00
N SER A 309 -11.26 7.00 1.17
CA SER A 309 -12.44 7.15 2.01
C SER A 309 -12.59 5.94 2.91
N TYR A 310 -13.35 6.08 4.00
CA TYR A 310 -13.37 5.09 5.06
C TYR A 310 -14.78 4.68 5.46
N LYS A 311 -14.92 3.47 5.97
CA LYS A 311 -16.11 3.00 6.65
C LYS A 311 -15.73 2.12 7.84
N PHE A 312 -16.21 2.47 9.03
CA PHE A 312 -16.00 1.71 10.27
C PHE A 312 -17.28 1.07 10.77
N TYR A 313 -17.14 -0.03 11.51
CA TYR A 313 -18.27 -0.66 12.21
C TYR A 313 -18.76 0.22 13.36
N ASP A 314 -17.83 0.87 14.09
CA ASP A 314 -18.16 1.82 15.15
C ASP A 314 -18.60 3.15 14.53
N PRO A 315 -19.86 3.62 14.79
CA PRO A 315 -20.38 4.84 14.18
C PRO A 315 -19.68 6.12 14.66
N ASP A 316 -19.12 6.14 15.88
CA ASP A 316 -18.42 7.31 16.42
C ASP A 316 -17.03 7.44 15.79
N VAL A 317 -16.35 6.32 15.56
CA VAL A 317 -15.09 6.27 14.80
C VAL A 317 -15.32 6.65 13.34
N ASP A 318 -16.38 6.08 12.73
CA ASP A 318 -16.78 6.37 11.35
C ASP A 318 -17.01 7.88 11.13
N ALA A 319 -17.76 8.50 12.04
CA ALA A 319 -18.03 9.94 12.00
C ALA A 319 -16.76 10.79 12.19
N ALA A 320 -15.85 10.38 13.10
CA ALA A 320 -14.61 11.11 13.36
C ALA A 320 -13.67 11.09 12.16
N VAL A 321 -13.42 9.90 11.58
CA VAL A 321 -12.52 9.75 10.42
C VAL A 321 -13.11 10.41 9.18
N SER A 322 -14.41 10.20 8.92
CA SER A 322 -15.10 10.87 7.80
C SER A 322 -15.10 12.39 7.95
N GLY A 323 -15.24 12.90 9.18
CA GLY A 323 -15.15 14.32 9.50
C GLY A 323 -13.78 14.89 9.14
N MET A 324 -12.70 14.16 9.44
CA MET A 324 -11.32 14.56 9.10
C MET A 324 -11.11 14.58 7.57
N VAL A 325 -11.53 13.54 6.85
CA VAL A 325 -11.45 13.48 5.39
C VAL A 325 -12.22 14.65 4.76
N ASN A 326 -13.43 14.94 5.23
CA ASN A 326 -14.24 16.04 4.71
C ASN A 326 -13.62 17.43 4.99
N GLN A 327 -12.92 17.60 6.11
CA GLN A 327 -12.23 18.85 6.45
C GLN A 327 -11.09 19.16 5.47
N PHE A 328 -10.43 18.13 4.96
CA PHE A 328 -9.33 18.21 4.00
C PHE A 328 -9.74 17.66 2.62
N SER A 329 -10.89 18.08 2.11
CA SER A 329 -11.52 17.51 0.90
C SER A 329 -10.69 17.62 -0.40
N THR A 330 -9.63 18.44 -0.39
CA THR A 330 -8.66 18.58 -1.51
C THR A 330 -7.35 17.85 -1.26
N ALA A 331 -7.24 17.14 -0.14
CA ALA A 331 -6.04 16.43 0.27
C ALA A 331 -6.32 14.93 0.46
N SER A 332 -5.30 14.12 0.34
CA SER A 332 -5.36 12.70 0.69
C SER A 332 -5.10 12.55 2.20
N VAL A 333 -6.09 12.07 2.93
CA VAL A 333 -6.03 11.89 4.39
C VAL A 333 -5.93 10.41 4.70
N ASN A 334 -4.76 9.96 5.14
CA ASN A 334 -4.49 8.55 5.42
C ASN A 334 -4.47 8.32 6.94
N LEU A 335 -5.36 7.45 7.45
CA LEU A 335 -5.31 7.03 8.85
C LEU A 335 -4.14 6.07 9.05
N VAL A 336 -3.18 6.49 9.89
CA VAL A 336 -1.91 5.77 10.11
C VAL A 336 -1.94 4.97 11.39
N SER A 337 -2.39 5.57 12.50
CA SER A 337 -2.36 4.93 13.82
C SER A 337 -3.44 5.53 14.73
N TRP A 338 -3.81 4.80 15.77
CA TRP A 338 -4.82 5.21 16.75
C TRP A 338 -4.53 4.59 18.12
N THR A 339 -5.07 5.19 19.19
CA THR A 339 -5.02 4.63 20.53
C THR A 339 -6.07 3.51 20.69
N ASP A 340 -5.88 2.58 21.64
CA ASP A 340 -6.76 1.45 21.88
C ASP A 340 -8.24 1.91 22.14
N ASP A 341 -8.42 3.06 22.76
CA ASP A 341 -9.72 3.66 23.06
C ASP A 341 -10.22 4.63 21.97
N TRP A 342 -9.48 4.79 20.88
CA TRP A 342 -9.76 5.73 19.79
C TRP A 342 -9.82 7.21 20.23
N SER A 343 -9.29 7.57 21.40
CA SER A 343 -9.25 8.96 21.85
C SER A 343 -8.32 9.84 21.01
N LYS A 344 -7.28 9.23 20.42
CA LYS A 344 -6.34 9.93 19.54
C LYS A 344 -6.18 9.19 18.23
N LEU A 345 -6.17 9.95 17.13
CA LEU A 345 -6.02 9.45 15.76
C LEU A 345 -4.84 10.17 15.09
N LEU A 346 -3.95 9.41 14.49
CA LEU A 346 -2.81 9.93 13.74
C LEU A 346 -3.06 9.77 12.25
N TYR A 347 -2.94 10.86 11.52
CA TYR A 347 -3.12 10.91 10.07
C TYR A 347 -1.83 11.33 9.37
N LEU A 348 -1.62 10.83 8.18
CA LEU A 348 -0.67 11.36 7.21
C LEU A 348 -1.45 12.05 6.09
N ILE A 349 -1.26 13.34 5.94
CA ILE A 349 -2.01 14.18 5.02
C ILE A 349 -1.09 14.66 3.90
N TYR A 350 -1.49 14.39 2.65
CA TYR A 350 -0.85 14.91 1.45
C TYR A 350 -1.78 15.92 0.78
N GLY A 351 -1.25 17.09 0.43
CA GLY A 351 -2.02 18.15 -0.21
C GLY A 351 -1.20 18.89 -1.25
N SER A 352 -1.81 19.97 -1.77
CA SER A 352 -1.17 20.82 -2.79
C SER A 352 -0.03 21.70 -2.26
N ASP A 353 0.19 21.69 -0.95
CA ASP A 353 1.18 22.52 -0.26
C ASP A 353 1.95 21.73 0.81
N THR A 354 1.82 20.40 0.82
CA THR A 354 2.55 19.54 1.76
C THR A 354 2.99 18.23 1.10
N PRO A 355 4.28 17.88 1.25
CA PRO A 355 4.80 16.59 0.76
C PRO A 355 4.54 15.43 1.72
N GLY A 356 3.62 15.62 2.69
CA GLY A 356 3.21 14.68 3.73
C GLY A 356 3.40 15.27 5.12
N SER A 357 2.30 15.45 5.86
CA SER A 357 2.32 15.97 7.23
C SER A 357 1.63 14.99 8.17
N TYR A 358 2.30 14.55 9.22
CA TYR A 358 1.71 13.74 10.28
C TYR A 358 0.96 14.65 11.26
N VAL A 359 -0.35 14.44 11.35
CA VAL A 359 -1.26 15.25 12.19
C VAL A 359 -1.94 14.36 13.21
N LEU A 360 -1.77 14.69 14.49
CA LEU A 360 -2.49 14.04 15.60
C LEU A 360 -3.78 14.80 15.87
N GLN A 361 -4.90 14.09 15.87
CA GLN A 361 -6.20 14.55 16.35
C GLN A 361 -6.46 13.98 17.74
N ASP A 362 -6.73 14.85 18.70
CA ASP A 362 -7.24 14.50 20.03
C ASP A 362 -8.76 14.68 19.98
N ARG A 363 -9.51 13.57 20.09
CA ARG A 363 -10.97 13.56 19.94
C ARG A 363 -11.69 14.10 21.18
N GLU A 364 -11.07 14.03 22.37
CA GLU A 364 -11.66 14.54 23.58
C GLU A 364 -11.65 16.07 23.62
N THR A 365 -10.55 16.67 23.17
CA THR A 365 -10.38 18.13 23.17
C THR A 365 -10.72 18.77 21.83
N GLY A 366 -10.82 17.98 20.76
CA GLY A 366 -10.99 18.47 19.39
C GLY A 366 -9.76 19.17 18.82
N GLN A 367 -8.61 19.09 19.49
CA GLN A 367 -7.37 19.72 19.03
C GLN A 367 -6.67 18.88 17.96
N MET A 368 -6.03 19.58 17.03
CA MET A 368 -5.12 18.99 16.06
C MET A 368 -3.71 19.54 16.28
N MET A 369 -2.72 18.68 16.13
CA MET A 369 -1.32 19.02 16.29
C MET A 369 -0.50 18.44 15.13
N LEU A 370 0.28 19.30 14.45
CA LEU A 370 1.33 18.84 13.54
C LEU A 370 2.42 18.16 14.38
N VAL A 371 2.66 16.88 14.09
CA VAL A 371 3.69 16.07 14.76
C VAL A 371 5.02 16.20 14.04
N ALA A 372 5.01 16.01 12.71
CA ALA A 372 6.19 16.11 11.87
C ALA A 372 5.79 16.15 10.39
N ASP A 373 6.69 16.64 9.55
CA ASP A 373 6.60 16.47 8.10
C ASP A 373 7.35 15.21 7.66
N GLU A 374 6.78 14.48 6.72
CA GLU A 374 7.35 13.24 6.18
C GLU A 374 8.65 13.53 5.40
N ARG A 375 8.65 14.66 4.64
CA ARG A 375 9.77 15.11 3.80
C ARG A 375 10.11 16.56 4.15
N ASP A 376 10.87 16.75 5.19
CA ASP A 376 11.27 18.07 5.70
C ASP A 376 12.22 18.86 4.78
N ASN A 377 12.79 18.21 3.78
CA ASN A 377 13.67 18.79 2.76
C ASN A 377 12.94 19.30 1.50
N ILE A 378 11.60 19.16 1.44
CA ILE A 378 10.76 19.71 0.36
C ILE A 378 9.84 20.78 0.95
N PRO A 379 10.10 22.07 0.66
CA PRO A 379 9.26 23.14 1.18
C PRO A 379 7.91 23.21 0.45
N PRO A 380 6.87 23.79 1.05
CA PRO A 380 5.52 23.88 0.48
C PRO A 380 5.45 24.50 -0.92
N ASP A 381 6.24 25.53 -1.20
CA ASP A 381 6.30 26.20 -2.51
C ASP A 381 6.90 25.33 -3.62
N ALA A 382 7.57 24.23 -3.26
CA ALA A 382 8.13 23.27 -4.21
C ALA A 382 7.13 22.16 -4.61
N VAL A 383 5.95 22.10 -3.99
CA VAL A 383 4.91 21.08 -4.24
C VAL A 383 3.96 21.57 -5.31
N GLY A 384 3.76 20.77 -6.36
CA GLY A 384 2.78 20.99 -7.40
C GLY A 384 1.37 20.60 -6.96
N GLN A 385 0.38 21.39 -7.33
CA GLN A 385 -1.02 21.09 -7.03
C GLN A 385 -1.49 19.85 -7.79
N MET A 386 -2.05 18.89 -7.07
CA MET A 386 -2.67 17.69 -7.64
C MET A 386 -4.19 17.84 -7.71
N VAL A 387 -4.77 17.37 -8.82
CA VAL A 387 -6.22 17.30 -9.00
C VAL A 387 -6.61 15.97 -9.64
N SER A 388 -7.73 15.42 -9.20
CA SER A 388 -8.36 14.29 -9.90
C SER A 388 -9.11 14.81 -11.09
N VAL A 389 -8.87 14.22 -12.26
CA VAL A 389 -9.53 14.57 -13.52
C VAL A 389 -10.05 13.32 -14.20
N ASN A 390 -10.99 13.51 -15.12
CA ASN A 390 -11.48 12.43 -15.98
C ASN A 390 -11.46 12.90 -17.43
N TYR A 391 -11.09 12.02 -18.34
CA TYR A 391 -11.26 12.26 -19.78
C TYR A 391 -11.97 11.08 -20.45
N LYS A 392 -12.41 11.27 -21.67
CA LYS A 392 -13.04 10.21 -22.47
C LYS A 392 -12.01 9.59 -23.41
N ALA A 393 -11.86 8.29 -23.33
CA ALA A 393 -11.20 7.53 -24.38
C ALA A 393 -12.01 7.60 -25.69
N ARG A 394 -11.37 7.32 -26.82
CA ARG A 394 -11.98 7.37 -28.18
C ARG A 394 -13.20 6.46 -28.34
N ASP A 395 -13.32 5.42 -27.53
CA ASP A 395 -14.49 4.53 -27.48
C ASP A 395 -15.55 4.97 -26.46
N GLY A 396 -15.34 6.12 -25.79
CA GLY A 396 -16.27 6.72 -24.83
C GLY A 396 -16.10 6.27 -23.38
N LEU A 397 -15.15 5.35 -23.09
CA LEU A 397 -14.86 4.96 -21.72
C LEU A 397 -14.35 6.17 -20.92
N ASN A 398 -14.77 6.29 -19.67
CA ASN A 398 -14.28 7.32 -18.77
C ASN A 398 -12.97 6.83 -18.12
N ILE A 399 -11.89 7.61 -18.26
CA ILE A 399 -10.57 7.30 -17.73
C ILE A 399 -10.28 8.23 -16.55
N PRO A 400 -10.33 7.73 -15.31
CA PRO A 400 -9.91 8.50 -14.14
C PRO A 400 -8.40 8.74 -14.19
N SER A 401 -7.96 9.91 -13.72
CA SER A 401 -6.53 10.26 -13.77
C SER A 401 -6.16 11.25 -12.68
N ILE A 402 -4.89 11.30 -12.36
CA ILE A 402 -4.32 12.36 -11.53
C ILE A 402 -3.54 13.32 -12.44
N LEU A 403 -3.79 14.61 -12.26
CA LEU A 403 -3.09 15.68 -12.96
C LEU A 403 -2.32 16.51 -11.93
N THR A 404 -0.99 16.53 -12.05
CA THR A 404 -0.13 17.34 -11.19
C THR A 404 0.35 18.58 -11.98
N TRP A 405 0.00 19.74 -11.48
CA TRP A 405 0.34 21.03 -12.07
C TRP A 405 1.76 21.46 -11.67
N PRO A 406 2.44 22.22 -12.55
CA PRO A 406 3.74 22.77 -12.18
C PRO A 406 3.65 23.64 -10.91
N ALA A 407 4.65 23.52 -10.03
CA ALA A 407 4.71 24.34 -8.83
C ALA A 407 4.74 25.83 -9.18
N GLY A 408 3.96 26.64 -8.45
CA GLY A 408 3.90 28.11 -8.64
C GLY A 408 3.17 28.58 -9.90
N VAL A 409 2.58 27.68 -10.70
CA VAL A 409 1.81 28.05 -11.90
C VAL A 409 0.37 28.37 -11.52
N ASP A 410 -0.15 29.47 -12.07
CA ASP A 410 -1.55 29.80 -11.98
C ASP A 410 -2.38 28.92 -12.96
N ILE A 411 -3.16 28.01 -12.40
CA ILE A 411 -3.95 27.02 -13.15
C ILE A 411 -4.98 27.67 -14.08
N GLU A 412 -5.54 28.83 -13.70
CA GLU A 412 -6.59 29.50 -14.49
C GLU A 412 -6.06 30.10 -15.79
N THR A 413 -4.77 30.44 -15.83
CA THR A 413 -4.13 31.11 -16.98
C THR A 413 -3.12 30.23 -17.69
N ALA A 414 -2.80 29.07 -17.15
CA ALA A 414 -1.82 28.16 -17.70
C ALA A 414 -2.24 27.60 -19.07
N SER A 415 -1.30 27.56 -20.01
CA SER A 415 -1.51 26.99 -21.34
C SER A 415 -0.20 26.54 -21.95
N LYS A 416 -0.27 25.58 -22.87
CA LYS A 416 0.87 25.05 -23.64
C LYS A 416 2.06 24.65 -22.76
N LEU A 417 1.76 23.97 -21.67
CA LEU A 417 2.79 23.45 -20.76
C LEU A 417 3.50 22.24 -21.39
N PRO A 418 4.79 22.01 -21.09
CA PRO A 418 5.40 20.73 -21.40
C PRO A 418 4.72 19.63 -20.57
N LEU A 419 4.48 18.46 -21.19
CA LEU A 419 3.74 17.37 -20.59
C LEU A 419 4.61 16.15 -20.34
N VAL A 420 4.53 15.56 -19.17
CA VAL A 420 5.00 14.21 -18.88
C VAL A 420 3.78 13.32 -18.62
N VAL A 421 3.65 12.22 -19.36
CA VAL A 421 2.66 11.18 -19.10
C VAL A 421 3.33 10.05 -18.33
N MET A 422 2.74 9.67 -17.21
CA MET A 422 3.30 8.66 -16.32
C MET A 422 2.30 7.52 -16.08
N PRO A 423 2.21 6.52 -16.97
CA PRO A 423 1.41 5.33 -16.72
C PRO A 423 2.03 4.52 -15.58
N HIS A 424 1.18 4.06 -14.64
CA HIS A 424 1.62 3.24 -13.51
C HIS A 424 2.00 1.82 -13.92
N GLY A 425 2.68 1.12 -13.02
CA GLY A 425 2.99 -0.32 -13.14
C GLY A 425 1.79 -1.21 -12.81
N GLY A 426 1.99 -2.51 -12.84
CA GLY A 426 0.94 -3.50 -12.54
C GLY A 426 0.70 -4.44 -13.71
N PRO A 427 -0.34 -4.29 -14.58
CA PRO A 427 -1.25 -3.14 -14.75
C PRO A 427 -2.38 -3.01 -13.73
N GLU A 428 -2.73 -4.08 -13.00
CA GLU A 428 -3.75 -4.06 -11.95
C GLU A 428 -3.26 -3.31 -10.69
N SER A 429 -2.99 -2.02 -10.85
CA SER A 429 -2.66 -1.03 -9.84
C SER A 429 -3.37 0.26 -10.19
N TYR A 430 -3.16 1.35 -9.47
CA TYR A 430 -3.71 2.66 -9.81
C TYR A 430 -2.91 3.78 -9.15
N ASP A 431 -3.03 4.98 -9.72
CA ASP A 431 -2.52 6.21 -9.14
C ASP A 431 -3.65 6.92 -8.39
N ALA A 432 -3.40 7.23 -7.12
CA ALA A 432 -4.27 8.01 -6.25
C ALA A 432 -3.68 9.40 -5.97
N GLY A 433 -4.49 10.28 -5.40
CA GLY A 433 -4.01 11.54 -4.85
C GLY A 433 -3.06 11.28 -3.68
N GLY A 434 -1.85 11.84 -3.75
CA GLY A 434 -0.80 11.65 -2.77
C GLY A 434 0.47 12.34 -3.25
N PHE A 435 1.55 12.19 -2.53
CA PHE A 435 2.84 12.72 -2.95
C PHE A 435 3.59 11.65 -3.79
N ASP A 436 3.34 11.62 -5.10
CA ASP A 436 4.21 10.86 -6.01
C ASP A 436 5.49 11.66 -6.24
N TRP A 437 6.62 11.13 -5.79
CA TRP A 437 7.90 11.83 -5.82
C TRP A 437 8.37 12.18 -7.23
N MET A 438 8.11 11.30 -8.21
CA MET A 438 8.54 11.52 -9.60
C MET A 438 7.64 12.53 -10.29
N ALA A 439 6.32 12.44 -10.11
CA ALA A 439 5.36 13.43 -10.62
C ALA A 439 5.65 14.81 -10.03
N GLN A 440 5.89 14.90 -8.74
CA GLN A 440 6.23 16.15 -8.05
C GLN A 440 7.59 16.71 -8.48
N TYR A 441 8.58 15.85 -8.71
CA TYR A 441 9.86 16.28 -9.26
C TYR A 441 9.70 16.94 -10.63
N PHE A 442 8.95 16.32 -11.56
CA PHE A 442 8.68 16.92 -12.87
C PHE A 442 7.85 18.19 -12.75
N ALA A 443 6.83 18.19 -11.90
CA ALA A 443 6.00 19.36 -11.66
C ALA A 443 6.80 20.55 -11.14
N ASN A 444 7.73 20.29 -10.20
CA ASN A 444 8.64 21.34 -9.71
C ASN A 444 9.60 21.88 -10.81
N ARG A 445 9.83 21.13 -11.87
CA ARG A 445 10.62 21.54 -13.05
C ARG A 445 9.80 22.15 -14.16
N GLY A 446 8.53 22.49 -13.89
CA GLY A 446 7.65 23.19 -14.83
C GLY A 446 6.87 22.30 -15.79
N TYR A 447 6.83 20.99 -15.58
CA TYR A 447 6.04 20.07 -16.39
C TYR A 447 4.64 19.87 -15.79
N LEU A 448 3.63 19.85 -16.64
CA LEU A 448 2.33 19.25 -16.33
C LEU A 448 2.53 17.73 -16.32
N VAL A 449 2.01 17.01 -15.31
CA VAL A 449 2.15 15.55 -15.23
C VAL A 449 0.78 14.90 -15.24
N LEU A 450 0.56 13.98 -16.18
CA LEU A 450 -0.66 13.17 -16.28
C LEU A 450 -0.36 11.73 -15.87
N GLN A 451 -1.06 11.22 -14.85
CA GLN A 451 -1.03 9.84 -14.40
C GLN A 451 -2.40 9.20 -14.73
N PRO A 452 -2.54 8.54 -15.89
CA PRO A 452 -3.81 7.95 -16.31
C PRO A 452 -4.05 6.60 -15.64
N ASN A 453 -5.22 6.41 -15.04
CA ASN A 453 -5.73 5.11 -14.61
C ASN A 453 -6.50 4.48 -15.79
N PHE A 454 -5.74 3.98 -16.75
CA PHE A 454 -6.22 3.37 -17.99
C PHE A 454 -7.05 2.11 -17.66
N ARG A 455 -7.88 1.64 -18.63
CA ARG A 455 -8.61 0.36 -18.44
C ARG A 455 -7.62 -0.76 -18.02
N GLY A 456 -8.02 -1.61 -17.11
CA GLY A 456 -7.14 -2.60 -16.49
C GLY A 456 -6.59 -2.14 -15.14
N SER A 457 -6.68 -0.84 -14.80
CA SER A 457 -6.32 -0.36 -13.47
C SER A 457 -7.31 -0.87 -12.42
N SER A 458 -6.78 -1.21 -11.22
CA SER A 458 -7.59 -1.44 -10.03
C SER A 458 -8.12 -0.13 -9.44
N GLY A 459 -8.85 -0.18 -8.34
CA GLY A 459 -9.27 1.00 -7.59
C GLY A 459 -10.49 1.75 -8.13
N TYR A 460 -11.00 1.37 -9.30
CA TYR A 460 -12.15 1.99 -9.98
C TYR A 460 -13.26 0.98 -10.34
N GLY A 461 -13.32 -0.13 -9.61
CA GLY A 461 -14.29 -1.19 -9.79
C GLY A 461 -13.81 -2.33 -10.70
N THR A 462 -14.45 -3.48 -10.53
CA THR A 462 -14.14 -4.70 -11.29
C THR A 462 -14.35 -4.53 -12.79
N GLU A 463 -15.41 -3.81 -13.19
CA GLU A 463 -15.69 -3.54 -14.61
C GLU A 463 -14.53 -2.83 -15.29
N HIS A 464 -13.99 -1.77 -14.66
CA HIS A 464 -12.85 -1.02 -15.21
C HIS A 464 -11.59 -1.90 -15.33
N ARG A 465 -11.35 -2.77 -14.33
CA ARG A 465 -10.20 -3.67 -14.29
C ARG A 465 -10.27 -4.75 -15.38
N ILE A 466 -11.40 -5.43 -15.53
CA ILE A 466 -11.53 -6.52 -16.53
C ILE A 466 -11.52 -6.04 -17.98
N LEU A 467 -11.85 -4.75 -18.24
CA LEU A 467 -11.74 -4.15 -19.57
C LEU A 467 -10.30 -4.10 -20.09
N GLY A 468 -9.29 -4.30 -19.23
CA GLY A 468 -7.88 -4.41 -19.62
C GLY A 468 -7.44 -5.79 -20.08
N LYS A 469 -8.23 -6.86 -19.82
CA LYS A 469 -7.87 -8.22 -20.19
C LYS A 469 -7.67 -8.37 -21.70
N GLY A 470 -6.49 -8.87 -22.09
CA GLY A 470 -6.10 -9.03 -23.50
C GLY A 470 -5.82 -7.74 -24.28
N GLU A 471 -5.79 -6.58 -23.61
CA GLU A 471 -5.67 -5.26 -24.25
C GLU A 471 -4.29 -4.60 -24.10
N TRP A 472 -3.26 -5.37 -23.71
CA TRP A 472 -1.88 -4.88 -23.72
C TRP A 472 -1.47 -4.42 -25.13
N GLY A 473 -0.92 -3.21 -25.26
CA GLY A 473 -0.59 -2.59 -26.55
C GLY A 473 -1.77 -2.22 -27.43
N GLY A 474 -3.00 -2.55 -26.99
CA GLY A 474 -4.27 -2.19 -27.62
C GLY A 474 -4.95 -1.00 -26.94
N LYS A 475 -6.19 -1.20 -26.49
CA LYS A 475 -7.00 -0.12 -25.90
C LYS A 475 -6.41 0.48 -24.63
N MET A 476 -5.64 -0.28 -23.85
CA MET A 476 -4.92 0.27 -22.69
C MET A 476 -3.91 1.35 -23.12
N GLN A 477 -3.22 1.13 -24.25
CA GLN A 477 -2.31 2.12 -24.83
C GLN A 477 -3.07 3.29 -25.47
N ASP A 478 -4.22 3.00 -26.09
CA ASP A 478 -5.11 4.03 -26.63
C ASP A 478 -5.61 4.98 -25.56
N ASP A 479 -6.01 4.48 -24.38
CA ASP A 479 -6.45 5.30 -23.26
C ASP A 479 -5.37 6.31 -22.85
N ILE A 480 -4.11 5.87 -22.75
CA ILE A 480 -2.96 6.75 -22.42
C ILE A 480 -2.77 7.83 -23.49
N THR A 481 -2.86 7.44 -24.76
CA THR A 481 -2.74 8.35 -25.90
C THR A 481 -3.86 9.41 -25.91
N ASP A 482 -5.09 8.99 -25.64
CA ASP A 482 -6.28 9.85 -25.62
C ASP A 482 -6.21 10.90 -24.48
N GLY A 483 -5.59 10.55 -23.36
CA GLY A 483 -5.29 11.51 -22.29
C GLY A 483 -4.36 12.63 -22.73
N VAL A 484 -3.30 12.31 -23.48
CA VAL A 484 -2.41 13.32 -24.09
C VAL A 484 -3.17 14.20 -25.05
N GLN A 485 -3.94 13.59 -25.97
CA GLN A 485 -4.69 14.34 -26.97
C GLN A 485 -5.72 15.27 -26.31
N THR A 486 -6.41 14.82 -25.28
CA THR A 486 -7.35 15.64 -24.51
C THR A 486 -6.70 16.91 -23.96
N LEU A 487 -5.52 16.78 -23.33
CA LEU A 487 -4.82 17.94 -22.76
C LEU A 487 -4.28 18.90 -23.85
N VAL A 488 -3.89 18.37 -25.02
CA VAL A 488 -3.46 19.17 -26.18
C VAL A 488 -4.66 19.91 -26.78
N GLU A 489 -5.81 19.26 -26.99
CA GLU A 489 -7.04 19.86 -27.52
C GLU A 489 -7.60 20.95 -26.61
N GLN A 490 -7.47 20.78 -25.29
CA GLN A 490 -7.81 21.80 -24.30
C GLN A 490 -6.82 22.99 -24.28
N GLY A 491 -5.69 22.89 -25.00
CA GLY A 491 -4.65 23.92 -25.02
C GLY A 491 -3.78 23.97 -23.79
N LEU A 492 -3.90 23.00 -22.89
CA LEU A 492 -3.11 22.88 -21.67
C LEU A 492 -1.70 22.36 -21.95
N ALA A 493 -1.57 21.34 -22.79
CA ALA A 493 -0.29 20.74 -23.17
C ALA A 493 0.20 21.25 -24.55
N ASP A 494 1.52 21.40 -24.66
CA ASP A 494 2.19 21.68 -25.94
C ASP A 494 2.48 20.36 -26.66
N PRO A 495 1.88 20.09 -27.84
CA PRO A 495 2.08 18.84 -28.56
C PRO A 495 3.51 18.61 -29.02
N THR A 496 4.36 19.65 -29.01
CA THR A 496 5.77 19.54 -29.39
C THR A 496 6.68 19.20 -28.22
N ARG A 497 6.15 19.11 -26.99
CA ARG A 497 6.90 18.90 -25.75
C ARG A 497 6.21 17.87 -24.84
N VAL A 498 5.96 16.68 -25.37
CA VAL A 498 5.32 15.57 -24.66
C VAL A 498 6.34 14.45 -24.45
N CYS A 499 6.51 13.98 -23.22
CA CYS A 499 7.30 12.82 -22.85
C CYS A 499 6.42 11.76 -22.18
N ILE A 500 6.84 10.50 -22.28
CA ILE A 500 6.25 9.40 -21.53
C ILE A 500 7.32 8.72 -20.65
N VAL A 501 6.98 8.50 -19.38
CA VAL A 501 7.88 7.94 -18.36
C VAL A 501 7.12 6.89 -17.56
N GLY A 502 7.66 5.68 -17.44
CA GLY A 502 6.98 4.64 -16.64
C GLY A 502 7.90 3.52 -16.19
N ALA A 503 7.45 2.77 -15.20
CA ALA A 503 8.18 1.65 -14.64
C ALA A 503 7.36 0.35 -14.75
N SER A 504 8.05 -0.80 -14.90
CA SER A 504 7.40 -2.11 -14.99
C SER A 504 6.40 -2.16 -16.17
N TYR A 505 5.09 -2.42 -15.93
CA TYR A 505 4.07 -2.27 -16.97
C TYR A 505 4.04 -0.85 -17.55
N GLY A 506 4.13 0.19 -16.71
CA GLY A 506 4.24 1.58 -17.18
C GLY A 506 5.46 1.81 -18.07
N GLY A 507 6.55 1.09 -17.80
CA GLY A 507 7.73 1.05 -18.68
C GLY A 507 7.45 0.36 -20.02
N TYR A 508 6.68 -0.72 -20.05
CA TYR A 508 6.14 -1.32 -21.25
C TYR A 508 5.28 -0.31 -22.04
N ALA A 509 4.33 0.34 -21.36
CA ALA A 509 3.46 1.36 -21.96
C ALA A 509 4.26 2.54 -22.53
N ALA A 510 5.36 2.94 -21.87
CA ALA A 510 6.26 3.97 -22.38
C ALA A 510 6.96 3.52 -23.67
N LEU A 511 7.51 2.29 -23.71
CA LEU A 511 8.11 1.73 -24.93
C LEU A 511 7.09 1.56 -26.04
N ALA A 512 5.88 1.05 -25.73
CA ALA A 512 4.78 0.91 -26.68
C ALA A 512 4.35 2.27 -27.26
N GLY A 513 4.27 3.30 -26.43
CA GLY A 513 4.03 4.67 -26.86
C GLY A 513 5.08 5.15 -27.89
N GLY A 514 6.35 4.89 -27.61
CA GLY A 514 7.44 5.24 -28.53
C GLY A 514 7.42 4.43 -29.83
N ALA A 515 7.03 3.15 -29.77
CA ALA A 515 7.02 2.26 -30.93
C ALA A 515 5.76 2.40 -31.79
N PHE A 516 4.58 2.54 -31.16
CA PHE A 516 3.28 2.50 -31.86
C PHE A 516 2.75 3.89 -32.20
N THR A 517 3.17 4.93 -31.44
CA THR A 517 2.80 6.34 -31.68
C THR A 517 4.04 7.25 -31.69
N PRO A 518 5.04 7.01 -32.56
CA PRO A 518 6.37 7.63 -32.48
C PRO A 518 6.34 9.16 -32.65
N ASP A 519 5.34 9.70 -33.33
CA ASP A 519 5.21 11.15 -33.55
C ASP A 519 4.69 11.90 -32.32
N LEU A 520 4.06 11.20 -31.37
CA LEU A 520 3.42 11.82 -30.22
C LEU A 520 4.44 12.23 -29.15
N TYR A 521 5.43 11.41 -28.90
CA TYR A 521 6.37 11.60 -27.81
C TYR A 521 7.74 12.09 -28.29
N LYS A 522 8.30 13.10 -27.60
CA LYS A 522 9.65 13.63 -27.85
C LYS A 522 10.70 12.94 -27.01
N CYS A 523 10.32 12.32 -25.93
CA CYS A 523 11.17 11.42 -25.14
C CYS A 523 10.36 10.26 -24.54
N VAL A 524 11.02 9.13 -24.37
CA VAL A 524 10.51 7.90 -23.81
C VAL A 524 11.49 7.43 -22.75
N VAL A 525 11.03 7.26 -21.52
CA VAL A 525 11.83 6.73 -20.43
C VAL A 525 11.14 5.50 -19.85
N ALA A 526 11.82 4.36 -19.90
CA ALA A 526 11.30 3.09 -19.43
C ALA A 526 12.22 2.52 -18.33
N ILE A 527 11.67 2.31 -17.15
CA ILE A 527 12.38 1.81 -15.97
C ILE A 527 11.98 0.35 -15.76
N ALA A 528 12.96 -0.57 -15.84
CA ALA A 528 12.74 -2.01 -15.72
C ALA A 528 11.50 -2.52 -16.51
N PRO A 529 11.40 -2.22 -17.83
CA PRO A 529 10.21 -2.49 -18.62
C PRO A 529 10.09 -3.95 -19.04
N VAL A 530 8.88 -4.38 -19.32
CA VAL A 530 8.62 -5.54 -20.19
C VAL A 530 8.75 -5.08 -21.64
N SER A 531 9.82 -5.44 -22.33
CA SER A 531 10.05 -5.02 -23.72
C SER A 531 9.61 -6.06 -24.76
N ASP A 532 9.59 -7.34 -24.36
CA ASP A 532 9.17 -8.49 -25.19
C ASP A 532 8.25 -9.40 -24.35
N ILE A 533 7.02 -9.58 -24.79
CA ILE A 533 5.98 -10.29 -24.05
C ILE A 533 6.24 -11.80 -24.00
N ARG A 534 6.70 -12.40 -25.11
CA ARG A 534 6.87 -13.86 -25.14
C ARG A 534 7.92 -14.38 -24.14
N PRO A 535 9.10 -13.80 -24.00
CA PRO A 535 10.02 -14.15 -22.94
C PRO A 535 9.41 -14.05 -21.54
N LEU A 536 8.65 -12.99 -21.25
CA LEU A 536 7.96 -12.87 -19.98
C LEU A 536 7.08 -14.10 -19.67
N LEU A 537 6.22 -14.50 -20.61
CA LEU A 537 5.34 -15.66 -20.42
C LEU A 537 6.11 -16.99 -20.34
N VAL A 538 7.23 -17.09 -21.08
CA VAL A 538 8.13 -18.25 -20.97
C VAL A 538 8.79 -18.31 -19.59
N ASP A 539 9.26 -17.20 -19.06
CA ASP A 539 9.88 -17.14 -17.72
C ASP A 539 8.85 -17.49 -16.64
N VAL A 540 7.61 -16.94 -16.69
CA VAL A 540 6.52 -17.32 -15.79
C VAL A 540 6.25 -18.83 -15.83
N LYS A 541 6.22 -19.42 -17.03
CA LYS A 541 6.02 -20.87 -17.23
C LYS A 541 7.18 -21.71 -16.67
N TRP A 542 8.41 -21.22 -16.77
CA TRP A 542 9.59 -21.90 -16.22
C TRP A 542 9.68 -21.82 -14.70
N ASP A 543 9.44 -20.66 -14.15
CA ASP A 543 9.61 -20.40 -12.71
C ASP A 543 8.50 -21.07 -11.87
N ASN A 544 7.27 -21.10 -12.39
CA ASN A 544 6.11 -21.59 -11.65
C ASN A 544 5.61 -22.96 -12.12
N GLY A 545 5.94 -23.37 -13.35
CA GLY A 545 5.43 -24.60 -13.96
C GLY A 545 4.15 -24.38 -14.78
N ARG A 546 3.87 -25.39 -15.66
CA ARG A 546 2.78 -25.30 -16.67
C ARG A 546 1.36 -25.32 -16.11
N LYS A 547 1.19 -25.68 -14.84
CA LYS A 547 -0.12 -25.83 -14.18
C LYS A 547 -0.31 -24.84 -13.03
N HIS A 548 0.57 -23.88 -12.92
CA HIS A 548 0.49 -22.88 -11.86
C HIS A 548 -0.44 -21.76 -12.29
N TRP A 549 -1.32 -21.32 -11.40
CA TRP A 549 -2.31 -20.26 -11.64
C TRP A 549 -1.71 -18.97 -12.22
N ALA A 550 -0.45 -18.65 -11.89
CA ALA A 550 0.21 -17.45 -12.39
C ALA A 550 0.37 -17.44 -13.93
N LEU A 551 0.57 -18.61 -14.56
CA LEU A 551 0.63 -18.68 -16.03
C LEU A 551 -0.74 -18.39 -16.65
N ASP A 552 -1.79 -19.01 -16.12
CA ASP A 552 -3.17 -18.81 -16.59
C ASP A 552 -3.59 -17.34 -16.43
N TYR A 553 -3.26 -16.72 -15.28
CA TYR A 553 -3.49 -15.30 -15.03
C TYR A 553 -2.83 -14.40 -16.08
N TRP A 554 -1.53 -14.60 -16.35
CA TRP A 554 -0.82 -13.77 -17.33
C TRP A 554 -1.30 -14.03 -18.77
N GLN A 555 -1.64 -15.27 -19.13
CA GLN A 555 -2.20 -15.58 -20.45
C GLN A 555 -3.59 -14.96 -20.65
N GLU A 556 -4.44 -14.97 -19.63
CA GLU A 556 -5.74 -14.30 -19.68
C GLU A 556 -5.61 -12.77 -19.84
N ASN A 557 -4.65 -12.17 -19.16
CA ASN A 557 -4.43 -10.73 -19.21
C ASN A 557 -3.71 -10.24 -20.47
N ILE A 558 -2.90 -11.08 -21.12
CA ILE A 558 -2.09 -10.64 -22.27
C ILE A 558 -2.47 -11.40 -23.55
N GLY A 559 -2.54 -12.73 -23.48
CA GLY A 559 -2.79 -13.62 -24.58
C GLY A 559 -2.04 -14.95 -24.45
N ASP A 560 -2.51 -15.99 -25.14
CA ASP A 560 -1.95 -17.33 -25.04
C ASP A 560 -0.58 -17.45 -25.72
N LEU A 561 0.40 -18.00 -24.98
CA LEU A 561 1.79 -18.13 -25.43
C LEU A 561 1.94 -19.04 -26.67
N ASP A 562 1.15 -20.10 -26.77
CA ASP A 562 1.26 -21.13 -27.81
C ASP A 562 0.31 -20.84 -29.00
N GLU A 563 -0.87 -20.23 -28.77
CA GLU A 563 -1.91 -19.98 -29.76
C GLU A 563 -1.85 -18.58 -30.39
N GLU A 564 -1.44 -17.53 -29.64
CA GLU A 564 -1.53 -16.13 -30.07
C GLU A 564 -0.15 -15.49 -30.36
N ARG A 565 0.81 -16.24 -30.88
CA ARG A 565 2.20 -15.79 -31.12
C ARG A 565 2.31 -14.50 -31.92
N GLU A 566 1.55 -14.38 -33.00
CA GLU A 566 1.60 -13.20 -33.88
C GLU A 566 1.09 -11.95 -33.14
N LYS A 567 0.03 -12.08 -32.33
CA LYS A 567 -0.46 -11.01 -31.48
C LYS A 567 0.59 -10.59 -30.46
N LEU A 568 1.19 -11.57 -29.74
CA LEU A 568 2.20 -11.31 -28.72
C LEU A 568 3.44 -10.63 -29.31
N ASP A 569 3.86 -11.02 -30.53
CA ASP A 569 4.95 -10.36 -31.24
C ASP A 569 4.58 -8.92 -31.66
N ALA A 570 3.34 -8.71 -32.15
CA ALA A 570 2.87 -7.39 -32.59
C ALA A 570 2.74 -6.35 -31.46
N ILE A 571 2.45 -6.80 -30.24
CA ILE A 571 2.37 -5.93 -29.06
C ILE A 571 3.68 -5.82 -28.27
N SER A 572 4.77 -6.43 -28.76
CA SER A 572 6.09 -6.39 -28.12
C SER A 572 6.90 -5.22 -28.69
N PRO A 573 7.18 -4.15 -27.90
CA PRO A 573 7.94 -2.99 -28.39
C PRO A 573 9.35 -3.32 -28.93
N ALA A 574 9.94 -4.43 -28.51
CA ALA A 574 11.25 -4.89 -28.95
C ALA A 574 11.24 -5.56 -30.33
N ARG A 575 10.08 -5.77 -30.93
CA ARG A 575 9.90 -6.43 -32.23
C ARG A 575 9.25 -5.50 -33.25
#